data_af0638ed4e96e8ad9906ed0f06b5a8af
#
_entry.id   af0638ed4e96e8ad9906ed0f06b5a8af
#
_cell.length_a   1.000
_cell.length_b   1.000
_cell.length_c   1.000
_cell.angle_alpha   90.00
_cell.angle_beta   90.00
_cell.angle_gamma   90.00
#
_symmetry.space_group_name_H-M   'P 1'
#
loop_
_entity.id
_entity.type
_entity.pdbx_description
1 polymer ?
#
loop_
_entity_poly.entity_id
_entity_poly.type
_entity_poly.pdbx_seq_one_letter_code
_entity_poly.pdbx_strand_id
1 'polypeptide(L)'
;MSAMKETLNRATKEAMKARDKDRVATLRMVNAELKRIEVDERRDLSDEDVFAVLNKMLKQRKDAMAQFQGAKREDLAAVEAYEIGVIEAFLPAQMDSDELQKFVAALVTKSGAQGMQDMGKVMGLLKSEGQGRVDMGKASALVKAQLASL
;
A
#
# COMPACT_ATOMS: atom_id res chain seq x y z
N MET A 1 2.54 -10.81 -16.51
CA MET A 1 2.28 -10.91 -15.05
C MET A 1 3.28 -10.05 -14.28
N SER A 2 2.82 -9.39 -13.25
CA SER A 2 3.67 -8.56 -12.42
C SER A 2 4.72 -9.39 -11.66
N ALA A 3 5.93 -8.88 -11.55
CA ALA A 3 7.01 -9.52 -10.78
C ALA A 3 6.63 -9.64 -9.30
N MET A 4 5.90 -8.65 -8.78
CA MET A 4 5.42 -8.67 -7.40
C MET A 4 4.38 -9.77 -7.17
N LYS A 5 3.48 -10.01 -8.13
CA LYS A 5 2.53 -11.12 -8.05
C LYS A 5 3.26 -12.46 -8.03
N GLU A 6 4.28 -12.61 -8.86
CA GLU A 6 5.10 -13.83 -8.87
C GLU A 6 5.82 -14.02 -7.54
N THR A 7 6.35 -12.95 -6.96
CA THR A 7 7.01 -12.99 -5.66
C THR A 7 6.05 -13.43 -4.57
N LEU A 8 4.83 -12.89 -4.56
CA LEU A 8 3.80 -13.25 -3.58
C LEU A 8 3.37 -14.72 -3.75
N ASN A 9 3.20 -15.18 -4.98
CA ASN A 9 2.84 -16.57 -5.26
C ASN A 9 3.93 -17.53 -4.81
N ARG A 10 5.18 -17.18 -5.05
CA ARG A 10 6.34 -17.98 -4.61
C ARG A 10 6.42 -18.05 -3.09
N ALA A 11 6.26 -16.90 -2.44
CA ALA A 11 6.27 -16.84 -0.98
C ALA A 11 5.15 -17.69 -0.36
N THR A 12 3.97 -17.69 -0.99
CA THR A 12 2.84 -18.51 -0.54
C THR A 12 3.19 -20.00 -0.63
N LYS A 13 3.78 -20.44 -1.74
CA LYS A 13 4.20 -21.82 -1.92
C LYS A 13 5.27 -22.24 -0.93
N GLU A 14 6.23 -21.35 -0.67
CA GLU A 14 7.30 -21.60 0.31
C GLU A 14 6.72 -21.72 1.72
N ALA A 15 5.78 -20.88 2.09
CA ALA A 15 5.11 -20.95 3.38
C ALA A 15 4.30 -22.24 3.52
N MET A 16 3.66 -22.69 2.46
CA MET A 16 2.94 -23.98 2.45
C MET A 16 3.90 -25.15 2.68
N LYS A 17 5.04 -25.15 2.00
CA LYS A 17 6.06 -26.19 2.17
C LYS A 17 6.63 -26.20 3.60
N ALA A 18 6.81 -25.02 4.19
CA ALA A 18 7.30 -24.86 5.55
C ALA A 18 6.23 -25.17 6.60
N ARG A 19 4.98 -25.38 6.19
CA ARG A 19 3.83 -25.58 7.07
C ARG A 19 3.61 -24.43 8.05
N ASP A 20 3.92 -23.23 7.59
CA ASP A 20 3.70 -21.98 8.33
C ASP A 20 2.27 -21.50 8.10
N LYS A 21 1.34 -22.01 8.91
CA LYS A 21 -0.10 -21.82 8.71
C LYS A 21 -0.51 -20.35 8.75
N ASP A 22 0.04 -19.58 9.68
CA ASP A 22 -0.32 -18.18 9.84
C ASP A 22 0.16 -17.33 8.66
N ARG A 23 1.37 -17.62 8.19
CA ARG A 23 1.92 -16.95 7.00
C ARG A 23 1.14 -17.31 5.75
N VAL A 24 0.78 -18.57 5.58
CA VAL A 24 -0.06 -19.02 4.45
C VAL A 24 -1.40 -18.28 4.46
N ALA A 25 -2.06 -18.22 5.62
CA ALA A 25 -3.36 -17.55 5.73
C ALA A 25 -3.27 -16.08 5.34
N THR A 26 -2.25 -15.38 5.81
CA THR A 26 -2.04 -13.96 5.48
C THR A 26 -1.76 -13.78 3.99
N LEU A 27 -0.88 -14.58 3.41
CA LEU A 27 -0.54 -14.48 1.99
C LEU A 27 -1.73 -14.84 1.10
N ARG A 28 -2.54 -15.82 1.49
CA ARG A 28 -3.77 -16.15 0.75
C ARG A 28 -4.76 -15.00 0.76
N MET A 29 -4.85 -14.29 1.86
CA MET A 29 -5.72 -13.10 1.97
C MET A 29 -5.25 -12.00 1.02
N VAL A 30 -3.94 -11.76 0.93
CA VAL A 30 -3.37 -10.81 -0.02
C VAL A 30 -3.67 -11.23 -1.46
N ASN A 31 -3.40 -12.49 -1.80
CA ASN A 31 -3.63 -13.00 -3.15
C ASN A 31 -5.11 -12.96 -3.53
N ALA A 32 -6.02 -13.22 -2.58
CA ALA A 32 -7.45 -13.14 -2.81
C ALA A 32 -7.89 -11.72 -3.14
N GLU A 33 -7.34 -10.72 -2.45
CA GLU A 33 -7.65 -9.32 -2.72
C GLU A 33 -7.18 -8.89 -4.10
N LEU A 34 -5.97 -9.29 -4.48
CA LEU A 34 -5.45 -9.03 -5.83
C LEU A 34 -6.33 -9.67 -6.89
N LYS A 35 -6.73 -10.91 -6.68
CA LYS A 35 -7.60 -11.64 -7.61
C LYS A 35 -8.96 -10.98 -7.74
N ARG A 36 -9.53 -10.52 -6.62
CA ARG A 36 -10.82 -9.83 -6.62
C ARG A 36 -10.77 -8.58 -7.52
N ILE A 37 -9.71 -7.80 -7.40
CA ILE A 37 -9.55 -6.58 -8.20
C ILE A 37 -9.38 -6.92 -9.67
N GLU A 38 -8.57 -7.94 -9.99
CA GLU A 38 -8.38 -8.37 -11.37
C GLU A 38 -9.70 -8.81 -12.03
N VAL A 39 -10.53 -9.53 -11.30
CA VAL A 39 -11.83 -9.99 -11.79
C VAL A 39 -12.78 -8.80 -11.97
N ASP A 40 -12.86 -7.92 -10.98
CA ASP A 40 -13.76 -6.76 -11.00
C ASP A 40 -13.39 -5.78 -12.11
N GLU A 41 -12.12 -5.52 -12.31
CA GLU A 41 -11.64 -4.55 -13.29
C GLU A 41 -11.29 -5.19 -14.64
N ARG A 42 -11.32 -6.52 -14.74
CA ARG A 42 -11.05 -7.29 -15.96
C ARG A 42 -9.70 -6.94 -16.57
N ARG A 43 -8.68 -6.85 -15.73
CA ARG A 43 -7.31 -6.57 -16.18
C ARG A 43 -6.30 -7.20 -15.24
N ASP A 44 -5.08 -7.39 -15.77
CA ASP A 44 -3.95 -7.80 -14.95
C ASP A 44 -3.44 -6.60 -14.15
N LEU A 45 -2.96 -6.87 -12.94
CA LEU A 45 -2.37 -5.84 -12.10
C LEU A 45 -0.89 -5.67 -12.40
N SER A 46 -0.44 -4.41 -12.48
CA SER A 46 0.97 -4.06 -12.55
C SER A 46 1.61 -4.12 -11.15
N ASP A 47 2.94 -4.01 -11.08
CA ASP A 47 3.63 -3.89 -9.80
C ASP A 47 3.14 -2.69 -9.00
N GLU A 48 2.88 -1.56 -9.67
CA GLU A 48 2.35 -0.37 -9.03
C GLU A 48 0.98 -0.62 -8.39
N ASP A 49 0.13 -1.37 -9.09
CA ASP A 49 -1.19 -1.76 -8.57
C ASP A 49 -1.03 -2.65 -7.33
N VAL A 50 -0.11 -3.61 -7.39
CA VAL A 50 0.15 -4.50 -6.26
C VAL A 50 0.64 -3.72 -5.05
N PHE A 51 1.58 -2.78 -5.24
CA PHE A 51 2.05 -1.93 -4.15
C PHE A 51 0.92 -1.10 -3.54
N ALA A 52 0.03 -0.56 -4.37
CA ALA A 52 -1.11 0.21 -3.88
C ALA A 52 -2.05 -0.66 -3.01
N VAL A 53 -2.30 -1.90 -3.43
CA VAL A 53 -3.13 -2.84 -2.66
C VAL A 53 -2.45 -3.20 -1.34
N LEU A 54 -1.15 -3.50 -1.37
CA LEU A 54 -0.41 -3.84 -0.15
C LEU A 54 -0.41 -2.68 0.84
N ASN A 55 -0.20 -1.45 0.37
CA ASN A 55 -0.22 -0.26 1.22
C ASN A 55 -1.61 -0.03 1.83
N LYS A 56 -2.67 -0.24 1.06
CA LYS A 56 -4.04 -0.13 1.56
C LYS A 56 -4.33 -1.18 2.63
N MET A 57 -3.94 -2.42 2.38
CA MET A 57 -4.11 -3.50 3.34
C MET A 57 -3.33 -3.23 4.63
N LEU A 58 -2.11 -2.70 4.49
CA LEU A 58 -1.27 -2.32 5.62
C LEU A 58 -1.95 -1.25 6.48
N LYS A 59 -2.48 -0.20 5.85
CA LYS A 59 -3.18 0.86 6.54
C LYS A 59 -4.40 0.35 7.29
N GLN A 60 -5.21 -0.49 6.65
CA GLN A 60 -6.40 -1.08 7.28
C GLN A 60 -6.04 -1.86 8.54
N ARG A 61 -4.91 -2.60 8.51
CA ARG A 61 -4.48 -3.38 9.66
C ARG A 61 -3.90 -2.53 10.76
N LYS A 62 -3.18 -1.47 10.43
CA LYS A 62 -2.70 -0.52 11.43
C LYS A 62 -3.85 0.18 12.14
N ASP A 63 -4.88 0.58 11.41
CA ASP A 63 -6.08 1.20 11.98
C ASP A 63 -6.81 0.20 12.90
N ALA A 64 -6.98 -1.04 12.46
CA ALA A 64 -7.61 -2.08 13.28
C ALA A 64 -6.79 -2.39 14.53
N MET A 65 -5.47 -2.48 14.39
CA MET A 65 -4.57 -2.71 15.54
C MET A 65 -4.72 -1.61 16.60
N ALA A 66 -4.75 -0.36 16.16
CA ALA A 66 -4.93 0.77 17.08
C ALA A 66 -6.28 0.70 17.82
N GLN A 67 -7.34 0.31 17.10
CA GLN A 67 -8.66 0.15 17.73
C GLN A 67 -8.67 -0.99 18.75
N PHE A 68 -8.05 -2.12 18.45
CA PHE A 68 -7.96 -3.24 19.38
C PHE A 68 -7.13 -2.89 20.61
N GLN A 69 -6.03 -2.18 20.44
CA GLN A 69 -5.22 -1.68 21.55
C GLN A 69 -6.01 -0.73 22.43
N GLY A 70 -6.78 0.19 21.83
CA GLY A 70 -7.63 1.10 22.55
C GLY A 70 -8.74 0.40 23.34
N ALA A 71 -9.22 -0.74 22.84
CA ALA A 71 -10.21 -1.58 23.49
C ALA A 71 -9.60 -2.59 24.46
N LYS A 72 -8.28 -2.55 24.68
CA LYS A 72 -7.54 -3.50 25.52
C LYS A 72 -7.67 -4.96 25.07
N ARG A 73 -7.81 -5.17 23.76
CA ARG A 73 -7.86 -6.49 23.13
C ARG A 73 -6.51 -6.79 22.50
N GLU A 74 -5.52 -7.03 23.35
CA GLU A 74 -4.15 -7.32 22.90
C GLU A 74 -4.06 -8.62 22.09
N ASP A 75 -4.94 -9.58 22.32
CA ASP A 75 -5.06 -10.80 21.53
C ASP A 75 -5.36 -10.52 20.07
N LEU A 76 -6.33 -9.64 19.81
CA LEU A 76 -6.71 -9.24 18.45
C LEU A 76 -5.68 -8.30 17.81
N ALA A 77 -5.11 -7.40 18.62
CA ALA A 77 -4.05 -6.51 18.16
C ALA A 77 -2.81 -7.30 17.69
N ALA A 78 -2.48 -8.41 18.37
CA ALA A 78 -1.34 -9.26 18.01
C ALA A 78 -1.52 -9.92 16.62
N VAL A 79 -2.73 -10.30 16.28
CA VAL A 79 -3.05 -10.86 14.95
C VAL A 79 -2.79 -9.80 13.87
N GLU A 80 -3.26 -8.58 14.09
CA GLU A 80 -3.01 -7.48 13.15
C GLU A 80 -1.51 -7.16 13.03
N ALA A 81 -0.79 -7.15 14.14
CA ALA A 81 0.66 -6.92 14.16
C ALA A 81 1.41 -7.96 13.33
N TYR A 82 1.01 -9.23 13.44
CA TYR A 82 1.59 -10.31 12.66
C TYR A 82 1.37 -10.10 11.15
N GLU A 83 0.14 -9.80 10.76
CA GLU A 83 -0.21 -9.57 9.36
C GLU A 83 0.52 -8.35 8.79
N ILE A 84 0.65 -7.29 9.58
CA ILE A 84 1.43 -6.10 9.22
C ILE A 84 2.87 -6.48 8.88
N GLY A 85 3.50 -7.28 9.71
CA GLY A 85 4.88 -7.74 9.50
C GLY A 85 5.03 -8.54 8.20
N VAL A 86 4.08 -9.42 7.90
CA VAL A 86 4.10 -10.20 6.66
C VAL A 86 3.98 -9.29 5.44
N ILE A 87 3.05 -8.35 5.45
CA ILE A 87 2.80 -7.43 4.33
C ILE A 87 3.98 -6.49 4.12
N GLU A 88 4.51 -5.91 5.20
CA GLU A 88 5.65 -4.98 5.12
C GLU A 88 6.88 -5.61 4.47
N ALA A 89 7.06 -6.92 4.61
CA ALA A 89 8.21 -7.62 4.03
C ALA A 89 8.22 -7.56 2.49
N PHE A 90 7.07 -7.29 1.87
CA PHE A 90 6.95 -7.18 0.41
C PHE A 90 6.97 -5.74 -0.08
N LEU A 91 7.02 -4.77 0.81
CA LEU A 91 7.07 -3.36 0.46
C LEU A 91 8.48 -2.81 0.64
N PRO A 92 8.91 -1.88 -0.24
CA PRO A 92 10.16 -1.16 -0.01
C PRO A 92 10.02 -0.22 1.19
N ALA A 93 11.14 0.31 1.68
CA ALA A 93 11.14 1.25 2.79
C ALA A 93 10.25 2.46 2.47
N GLN A 94 9.31 2.76 3.37
CA GLN A 94 8.38 3.87 3.18
C GLN A 94 9.08 5.22 3.37
N MET A 95 8.63 6.23 2.64
CA MET A 95 9.11 7.59 2.82
C MET A 95 8.67 8.12 4.18
N ASP A 96 9.58 8.77 4.91
CA ASP A 96 9.20 9.49 6.11
C ASP A 96 8.46 10.80 5.74
N SER A 97 7.98 11.52 6.74
CA SER A 97 7.17 12.73 6.53
C SER A 97 7.92 13.79 5.72
N ASP A 98 9.19 14.03 6.03
CA ASP A 98 9.98 15.06 5.34
C ASP A 98 10.28 14.67 3.91
N GLU A 99 10.67 13.43 3.68
CA GLU A 99 10.91 12.89 2.33
C GLU A 99 9.65 12.96 1.48
N LEU A 100 8.51 12.58 2.06
CA LEU A 100 7.23 12.60 1.37
C LEU A 100 6.83 14.03 0.97
N GLN A 101 6.99 15.01 1.87
CA GLN A 101 6.68 16.40 1.57
C GLN A 101 7.51 16.93 0.39
N LYS A 102 8.80 16.65 0.39
CA LYS A 102 9.71 17.05 -0.70
C LYS A 102 9.35 16.36 -2.01
N PHE A 103 9.03 15.07 -1.93
CA PHE A 103 8.64 14.29 -3.10
C PHE A 103 7.34 14.82 -3.72
N VAL A 104 6.32 15.09 -2.91
CA VAL A 104 5.05 15.67 -3.36
C VAL A 104 5.28 17.03 -4.01
N ALA A 105 6.07 17.90 -3.36
CA ALA A 105 6.36 19.23 -3.90
C ALA A 105 7.03 19.14 -5.27
N ALA A 106 8.00 18.23 -5.42
CA ALA A 106 8.70 18.02 -6.69
C ALA A 106 7.74 17.54 -7.79
N LEU A 107 6.82 16.64 -7.46
CA LEU A 107 5.85 16.13 -8.43
C LEU A 107 4.81 17.17 -8.83
N VAL A 108 4.36 17.99 -7.89
CA VAL A 108 3.45 19.11 -8.20
C VAL A 108 4.11 20.03 -9.22
N THR A 109 5.37 20.40 -9.01
CA THR A 109 6.14 21.23 -9.95
C THR A 109 6.31 20.53 -11.29
N LYS A 110 6.73 19.27 -11.28
CA LYS A 110 6.99 18.49 -12.50
C LYS A 110 5.72 18.34 -13.35
N SER A 111 4.56 18.17 -12.69
CA SER A 111 3.28 17.98 -13.37
C SER A 111 2.78 19.23 -14.07
N GLY A 112 3.29 20.40 -13.71
CA GLY A 112 2.77 21.67 -14.17
C GLY A 112 1.39 22.00 -13.63
N ALA A 113 1.01 21.41 -12.49
CA ALA A 113 -0.30 21.59 -11.88
C ALA A 113 -0.54 23.07 -11.55
N GLN A 114 -1.77 23.54 -11.78
CA GLN A 114 -2.14 24.94 -11.57
C GLN A 114 -3.22 25.11 -10.49
N GLY A 115 -3.83 24.01 -10.05
CA GLY A 115 -4.88 24.05 -9.02
C GLY A 115 -5.46 22.68 -8.77
N MET A 116 -6.56 22.64 -8.02
CA MET A 116 -7.20 21.40 -7.57
C MET A 116 -7.69 20.51 -8.73
N GLN A 117 -7.97 21.10 -9.89
CA GLN A 117 -8.38 20.34 -11.07
C GLN A 117 -7.31 19.36 -11.54
N ASP A 118 -6.05 19.58 -11.16
CA ASP A 118 -4.93 18.73 -11.55
C ASP A 118 -4.61 17.62 -10.54
N MET A 119 -5.45 17.46 -9.52
CA MET A 119 -5.20 16.46 -8.47
C MET A 119 -5.03 15.04 -9.01
N GLY A 120 -5.87 14.64 -9.94
CA GLY A 120 -5.78 13.30 -10.54
C GLY A 120 -4.44 13.07 -11.24
N LYS A 121 -3.93 14.09 -11.93
CA LYS A 121 -2.65 14.03 -12.62
C LYS A 121 -1.49 13.85 -11.64
N VAL A 122 -1.48 14.61 -10.55
CA VAL A 122 -0.45 14.50 -9.52
C VAL A 122 -0.52 13.15 -8.81
N MET A 123 -1.72 12.69 -8.47
CA MET A 123 -1.90 11.38 -7.82
C MET A 123 -1.44 10.23 -8.72
N GLY A 124 -1.66 10.33 -10.04
CA GLY A 124 -1.15 9.36 -10.99
C GLY A 124 0.36 9.28 -10.99
N LEU A 125 1.03 10.44 -10.96
CA LEU A 125 2.49 10.51 -10.87
C LEU A 125 3.01 9.94 -9.55
N LEU A 126 2.32 10.20 -8.45
CA LEU A 126 2.67 9.62 -7.15
C LEU A 126 2.64 8.10 -7.19
N LYS A 127 1.59 7.53 -7.80
CA LYS A 127 1.46 6.09 -7.91
C LYS A 127 2.60 5.48 -8.73
N SER A 128 2.93 6.07 -9.90
CA SER A 128 3.96 5.51 -10.79
C SER A 128 5.38 5.76 -10.26
N GLU A 129 5.68 6.96 -9.78
CA GLU A 129 7.03 7.31 -9.36
C GLU A 129 7.34 6.97 -7.90
N GLY A 130 6.31 6.77 -7.08
CA GLY A 130 6.47 6.40 -5.68
C GLY A 130 6.99 5.00 -5.46
N GLN A 131 6.80 4.10 -6.42
CA GLN A 131 7.35 2.73 -6.41
C GLN A 131 7.07 1.97 -5.10
N GLY A 132 5.85 2.12 -4.56
CA GLY A 132 5.43 1.43 -3.35
C GLY A 132 5.91 2.04 -2.05
N ARG A 133 6.70 3.12 -2.10
CA ARG A 133 7.26 3.78 -0.92
C ARG A 133 6.36 4.85 -0.30
N VAL A 134 5.21 5.12 -0.91
CA VAL A 134 4.33 6.26 -0.57
C VAL A 134 3.04 5.78 0.07
N ASP A 135 2.72 6.34 1.24
CA ASP A 135 1.38 6.21 1.83
C ASP A 135 0.46 7.17 1.06
N MET A 136 -0.41 6.62 0.22
CA MET A 136 -1.25 7.43 -0.65
C MET A 136 -2.26 8.29 0.10
N GLY A 137 -2.69 7.86 1.28
CA GLY A 137 -3.57 8.67 2.13
C GLY A 137 -2.88 9.94 2.62
N LYS A 138 -1.66 9.82 3.13
CA LYS A 138 -0.85 10.97 3.56
C LYS A 138 -0.47 11.86 2.39
N ALA A 139 -0.09 11.24 1.26
CA ALA A 139 0.27 11.97 0.05
C ALA A 139 -0.92 12.77 -0.48
N SER A 140 -2.11 12.19 -0.48
CA SER A 140 -3.33 12.88 -0.93
C SER A 140 -3.57 14.17 -0.14
N ALA A 141 -3.42 14.12 1.18
CA ALA A 141 -3.58 15.30 2.03
C ALA A 141 -2.54 16.38 1.69
N LEU A 142 -1.30 16.00 1.46
CA LEU A 142 -0.22 16.93 1.09
C LEU A 142 -0.45 17.53 -0.30
N VAL A 143 -0.90 16.73 -1.25
CA VAL A 143 -1.23 17.23 -2.60
C VAL A 143 -2.34 18.26 -2.53
N LYS A 144 -3.41 17.97 -1.80
CA LYS A 144 -4.51 18.93 -1.62
C LYS A 144 -4.02 20.25 -1.04
N ALA A 145 -3.21 20.19 0.00
CA ALA A 145 -2.68 21.39 0.65
C ALA A 145 -1.84 22.22 -0.33
N GLN A 146 -0.98 21.58 -1.11
CA GLN A 146 -0.13 22.28 -2.06
C GLN A 146 -0.90 22.84 -3.25
N LEU A 147 -1.85 22.10 -3.80
CA LEU A 147 -2.67 22.59 -4.91
C LEU A 147 -3.58 23.74 -4.50
N ALA A 148 -4.09 23.69 -3.28
CA ALA A 148 -4.93 24.78 -2.75
C ALA A 148 -4.15 26.08 -2.55
N SER A 149 -2.83 26.01 -2.41
CA SER A 149 -1.97 27.18 -2.23
C SER A 149 -1.45 27.78 -3.53
N LEU A 150 -1.73 27.18 -4.68
CA LEU A 150 -1.29 27.65 -5.99
C LEU A 150 -2.08 28.86 -6.50
#